data_e80dae07747c7e71733afd4ab6d25e75
#
_entry.id   e80dae07747c7e71733afd4ab6d25e75
#
_cell.length_a   1.000
_cell.length_b   1.000
_cell.length_c   1.000
_cell.angle_alpha   90.00
_cell.angle_beta   90.00
_cell.angle_gamma   90.00
#
_symmetry.space_group_name_H-M   'P 1'
#
loop_
_entity.id
_entity.type
_entity.pdbx_description
1 polymer ?
#
loop_
_entity_poly.entity_id
_entity_poly.type
_entity_poly.pdbx_seq_one_letter_code
_entity_poly.pdbx_strand_id
1 'polypeptide(L)'
;AETQYPSAATCRTCHPKQYNEWAVSQHSYSQLSPAYLSLSNKILQLSNGTNGDFCLRCHSPVGANLGENPRMSNLKRHPTSREGITCMVCHRINKRYNKVSGRLDLEEGSLLKPVYGPLGNAEMERVLNNKDKYRVVTEEGEAGRQIHISSKGFNHLSSSSFCGSCHDGTLFNGFRLE
;
A
#
# COMPACT_ATOMS: atom_id res chain seq x y z
N ALA A 1 -11.28 -12.37 -3.52
CA ALA A 1 -9.92 -12.00 -3.10
C ALA A 1 -9.39 -10.79 -3.86
N GLU A 2 -9.52 -10.72 -5.19
CA GLU A 2 -9.13 -9.53 -5.97
C GLU A 2 -9.93 -8.27 -5.62
N THR A 3 -11.06 -8.42 -4.97
CA THR A 3 -11.92 -7.31 -4.57
C THR A 3 -11.51 -6.64 -3.26
N GLN A 4 -10.68 -7.27 -2.43
CA GLN A 4 -10.25 -6.68 -1.15
C GLN A 4 -9.13 -5.65 -1.34
N TYR A 5 -8.09 -6.02 -2.09
CA TYR A 5 -6.94 -5.17 -2.36
C TYR A 5 -6.59 -5.24 -3.86
N PRO A 6 -7.06 -4.28 -4.68
CA PRO A 6 -6.74 -4.22 -6.10
C PRO A 6 -5.24 -4.18 -6.35
N SER A 7 -4.79 -4.90 -7.39
CA SER A 7 -3.40 -4.87 -7.84
C SER A 7 -3.01 -3.50 -8.40
N ALA A 8 -1.75 -3.11 -8.25
CA ALA A 8 -1.18 -1.93 -8.89
C ALA A 8 -1.33 -1.96 -10.43
N ALA A 9 -1.33 -3.15 -11.03
CA ALA A 9 -1.58 -3.31 -12.46
C ALA A 9 -2.94 -2.77 -12.90
N THR A 10 -3.94 -2.82 -12.02
CA THR A 10 -5.27 -2.24 -12.29
C THR A 10 -5.19 -0.71 -12.32
N CYS A 11 -4.36 -0.10 -11.47
CA CYS A 11 -4.15 1.35 -11.44
C CYS A 11 -3.44 1.87 -12.68
N ARG A 12 -2.59 1.04 -13.31
CA ARG A 12 -1.80 1.37 -14.51
C ARG A 12 -2.65 1.91 -15.66
N THR A 13 -3.86 1.42 -15.82
CA THR A 13 -4.74 1.81 -16.94
C THR A 13 -4.97 3.31 -16.98
N CYS A 14 -5.15 3.95 -15.82
CA CYS A 14 -5.40 5.39 -15.70
C CYS A 14 -4.19 6.16 -15.17
N HIS A 15 -3.28 5.50 -14.44
CA HIS A 15 -2.09 6.10 -13.83
C HIS A 15 -0.78 5.46 -14.33
N PRO A 16 -0.52 5.43 -15.67
CA PRO A 16 0.63 4.72 -16.22
C PRO A 16 1.97 5.30 -15.77
N LYS A 17 2.07 6.61 -15.58
CA LYS A 17 3.29 7.26 -15.10
C LYS A 17 3.62 6.80 -13.69
N GLN A 18 2.69 6.93 -12.76
CA GLN A 18 2.86 6.55 -11.35
C GLN A 18 3.16 5.05 -11.21
N TYR A 19 2.47 4.23 -11.99
CA TYR A 19 2.74 2.80 -12.03
C TYR A 19 4.17 2.49 -12.48
N ASN A 20 4.65 3.12 -13.56
CA ASN A 20 6.00 2.88 -14.07
C ASN A 20 7.08 3.33 -13.07
N GLU A 21 6.89 4.47 -12.40
CA GLU A 21 7.78 4.96 -11.35
C GLU A 21 7.81 4.00 -10.14
N TRP A 22 6.64 3.54 -9.71
CA TRP A 22 6.53 2.56 -8.63
C TRP A 22 7.14 1.21 -9.01
N ALA A 23 6.87 0.70 -10.21
CA ALA A 23 7.28 -0.64 -10.65
C ALA A 23 8.79 -0.87 -10.65
N VAL A 24 9.58 0.20 -10.79
CA VAL A 24 11.06 0.14 -10.73
C VAL A 24 11.61 0.51 -9.34
N SER A 25 10.74 0.81 -8.38
CA SER A 25 11.14 1.21 -7.03
C SER A 25 11.37 0.01 -6.11
N GLN A 26 12.13 0.22 -5.03
CA GLN A 26 12.30 -0.78 -3.98
C GLN A 26 10.99 -1.12 -3.27
N HIS A 27 9.99 -0.24 -3.30
CA HIS A 27 8.67 -0.49 -2.74
C HIS A 27 7.95 -1.66 -3.45
N SER A 28 7.95 -1.68 -4.78
CA SER A 28 7.34 -2.79 -5.53
C SER A 28 8.05 -4.13 -5.32
N TYR A 29 9.31 -4.07 -4.93
CA TYR A 29 10.19 -5.25 -4.77
C TYR A 29 10.34 -5.68 -3.32
N SER A 30 9.80 -4.95 -2.35
CA SER A 30 10.06 -5.14 -0.94
C SER A 30 9.74 -6.55 -0.43
N GLN A 31 8.64 -7.17 -0.87
CA GLN A 31 8.26 -8.54 -0.50
C GLN A 31 9.09 -9.61 -1.21
N LEU A 32 9.55 -9.34 -2.43
CA LEU A 32 10.25 -10.31 -3.26
C LEU A 32 11.78 -10.21 -3.16
N SER A 33 12.30 -9.24 -2.44
CA SER A 33 13.74 -9.03 -2.23
C SER A 33 14.41 -10.28 -1.63
N PRO A 34 15.44 -10.86 -2.29
CA PRO A 34 16.16 -12.01 -1.75
C PRO A 34 16.82 -11.73 -0.40
N ALA A 35 17.32 -10.50 -0.21
CA ALA A 35 17.91 -10.08 1.06
C ALA A 35 16.87 -10.09 2.18
N TYR A 36 15.70 -9.49 1.93
CA TYR A 36 14.59 -9.52 2.86
C TYR A 36 14.16 -10.96 3.20
N LEU A 37 13.93 -11.79 2.19
CA LEU A 37 13.47 -13.17 2.38
C LEU A 37 14.47 -14.00 3.19
N SER A 38 15.76 -13.87 2.90
CA SER A 38 16.82 -14.56 3.62
C SER A 38 16.87 -14.14 5.10
N LEU A 39 16.85 -12.84 5.35
CA LEU A 39 16.89 -12.30 6.71
C LEU A 39 15.63 -12.65 7.50
N SER A 40 14.46 -12.46 6.91
CA SER A 40 13.18 -12.79 7.53
C SER A 40 13.09 -14.27 7.91
N ASN A 41 13.49 -15.17 7.01
CA ASN A 41 13.52 -16.61 7.29
C ASN A 41 14.51 -16.95 8.41
N LYS A 42 15.68 -16.32 8.42
CA LYS A 42 16.68 -16.55 9.47
C LYS A 42 16.17 -16.09 10.84
N ILE A 43 15.55 -14.91 10.91
CA ILE A 43 14.98 -14.40 12.15
C ILE A 43 13.82 -15.28 12.65
N LEU A 44 12.94 -15.72 11.74
CA LEU A 44 11.86 -16.64 12.09
C LEU A 44 12.37 -17.98 12.65
N GLN A 45 13.49 -18.50 12.12
CA GLN A 45 14.13 -19.69 12.65
C GLN A 45 14.72 -19.45 14.05
N LEU A 46 15.52 -18.39 14.19
CA LEU A 46 16.21 -18.07 15.45
C LEU A 46 15.24 -17.71 16.58
N SER A 47 14.11 -17.13 16.28
CA SER A 47 13.08 -16.75 17.25
C SER A 47 12.02 -17.85 17.46
N ASN A 48 12.16 -19.03 16.87
CA ASN A 48 11.09 -20.05 16.83
C ASN A 48 9.74 -19.49 16.37
N GLY A 49 9.77 -18.46 15.51
CA GLY A 49 8.56 -17.82 14.98
C GLY A 49 7.92 -16.78 15.91
N THR A 50 8.48 -16.51 17.09
CA THR A 50 7.94 -15.50 18.02
C THR A 50 8.03 -14.08 17.46
N ASN A 51 8.89 -13.85 16.45
CA ASN A 51 8.93 -12.59 15.68
C ASN A 51 7.61 -12.32 14.94
N GLY A 52 6.80 -13.36 14.69
CA GLY A 52 5.49 -13.23 14.04
C GLY A 52 5.54 -12.53 12.68
N ASP A 53 4.58 -11.64 12.47
CA ASP A 53 4.41 -10.88 11.23
C ASP A 53 5.23 -9.57 11.17
N PHE A 54 6.15 -9.34 12.11
CA PHE A 54 6.86 -8.06 12.27
C PHE A 54 7.47 -7.55 10.96
N CYS A 55 8.24 -8.38 10.27
CA CYS A 55 8.87 -7.99 9.00
C CYS A 55 7.82 -7.75 7.89
N LEU A 56 6.77 -8.59 7.88
CA LEU A 56 5.72 -8.54 6.86
C LEU A 56 4.94 -7.22 6.91
N ARG A 57 4.79 -6.60 8.08
CA ARG A 57 4.06 -5.33 8.26
C ARG A 57 4.59 -4.21 7.39
N CYS A 58 5.91 -4.15 7.20
CA CYS A 58 6.57 -3.14 6.37
C CYS A 58 6.83 -3.63 4.93
N HIS A 59 7.18 -4.90 4.76
CA HIS A 59 7.56 -5.43 3.45
C HIS A 59 6.38 -5.88 2.59
N SER A 60 5.25 -6.21 3.21
CA SER A 60 3.98 -6.51 2.54
C SER A 60 2.79 -6.17 3.44
N PRO A 61 2.45 -4.89 3.62
CA PRO A 61 1.34 -4.49 4.46
C PRO A 61 0.00 -5.11 4.06
N VAL A 62 -0.23 -5.35 2.78
CA VAL A 62 -1.41 -6.08 2.29
C VAL A 62 -1.42 -7.51 2.86
N GLY A 63 -0.30 -8.22 2.79
CA GLY A 63 -0.19 -9.56 3.35
C GLY A 63 -0.40 -9.58 4.86
N ALA A 64 0.11 -8.58 5.57
CA ALA A 64 -0.11 -8.43 7.01
C ALA A 64 -1.59 -8.19 7.35
N ASN A 65 -2.30 -7.36 6.57
CA ASN A 65 -3.73 -7.10 6.76
C ASN A 65 -4.60 -8.33 6.42
N LEU A 66 -4.20 -9.12 5.44
CA LEU A 66 -4.84 -10.40 5.10
C LEU A 66 -4.54 -11.52 6.12
N GLY A 67 -3.70 -11.28 7.12
CA GLY A 67 -3.31 -12.29 8.10
C GLY A 67 -2.48 -13.43 7.52
N GLU A 68 -1.75 -13.17 6.43
CA GLU A 68 -0.90 -14.18 5.79
C GLU A 68 0.19 -14.67 6.74
N ASN A 69 0.41 -15.98 6.75
CA ASN A 69 1.47 -16.56 7.57
C ASN A 69 2.85 -16.05 7.10
N PRO A 70 3.70 -15.50 7.98
CA PRO A 70 5.04 -15.02 7.63
C PRO A 70 5.93 -16.08 6.94
N ARG A 71 5.72 -17.36 7.27
CA ARG A 71 6.43 -18.50 6.65
C ARG A 71 5.83 -18.99 5.35
N MET A 72 4.74 -18.37 4.90
CA MET A 72 4.08 -18.75 3.65
C MET A 72 4.99 -18.51 2.45
N SER A 73 5.06 -19.48 1.54
CA SER A 73 5.74 -19.28 0.25
C SER A 73 5.11 -18.14 -0.54
N ASN A 74 5.93 -17.33 -1.19
CA ASN A 74 5.44 -16.27 -2.09
C ASN A 74 4.51 -16.77 -3.19
N LEU A 75 4.67 -18.04 -3.63
CA LEU A 75 3.77 -18.65 -4.61
C LEU A 75 2.33 -18.81 -4.11
N LYS A 76 2.14 -18.87 -2.79
CA LYS A 76 0.83 -19.06 -2.16
C LYS A 76 0.22 -17.75 -1.63
N ARG A 77 0.99 -16.65 -1.65
CA ARG A 77 0.52 -15.35 -1.19
C ARG A 77 -0.50 -14.76 -2.17
N HIS A 78 -1.36 -13.93 -1.64
CA HIS A 78 -2.26 -13.12 -2.46
C HIS A 78 -1.43 -12.33 -3.51
N PRO A 79 -1.89 -12.22 -4.77
CA PRO A 79 -1.14 -11.51 -5.81
C PRO A 79 -0.70 -10.10 -5.40
N THR A 80 -1.62 -9.30 -4.84
CA THR A 80 -1.33 -7.93 -4.39
C THR A 80 -0.37 -7.90 -3.19
N SER A 81 -0.36 -8.94 -2.33
CA SER A 81 0.61 -9.07 -1.24
C SER A 81 2.05 -9.20 -1.77
N ARG A 82 2.24 -9.83 -2.92
CA ARG A 82 3.55 -9.95 -3.56
C ARG A 82 4.08 -8.66 -4.17
N GLU A 83 3.22 -7.68 -4.37
CA GLU A 83 3.58 -6.38 -4.91
C GLU A 83 4.28 -5.46 -3.86
N GLY A 84 4.50 -5.97 -2.64
CA GLY A 84 5.19 -5.23 -1.59
C GLY A 84 4.39 -4.01 -1.12
N ILE A 85 4.99 -2.82 -1.19
CA ILE A 85 4.33 -1.55 -0.89
C ILE A 85 3.63 -1.07 -2.17
N THR A 86 2.43 -1.57 -2.39
CA THR A 86 1.62 -1.25 -3.57
C THR A 86 0.83 0.06 -3.38
N CYS A 87 0.17 0.53 -4.43
CA CYS A 87 -0.64 1.75 -4.42
C CYS A 87 -1.65 1.78 -3.26
N MET A 88 -2.26 0.64 -2.96
CA MET A 88 -3.25 0.51 -1.89
C MET A 88 -2.67 0.78 -0.50
N VAL A 89 -1.38 0.54 -0.30
CA VAL A 89 -0.74 0.79 1.01
C VAL A 89 -0.78 2.28 1.38
N CYS A 90 -0.56 3.16 0.41
CA CYS A 90 -0.64 4.60 0.65
C CYS A 90 -2.08 5.14 0.51
N HIS A 91 -2.83 4.65 -0.46
CA HIS A 91 -4.12 5.23 -0.84
C HIS A 91 -5.35 4.57 -0.18
N ARG A 92 -5.14 3.67 0.78
CA ARG A 92 -6.21 3.04 1.59
C ARG A 92 -6.00 3.19 3.09
N ILE A 93 -5.15 4.13 3.51
CA ILE A 93 -4.99 4.51 4.91
C ILE A 93 -5.77 5.80 5.15
N ASN A 94 -6.64 5.78 6.15
CA ASN A 94 -7.49 6.92 6.53
C ASN A 94 -7.26 7.42 7.95
N LYS A 95 -6.39 6.77 8.70
CA LYS A 95 -6.06 7.11 10.09
C LYS A 95 -4.59 6.88 10.38
N ARG A 96 -4.09 7.66 11.32
CA ARG A 96 -2.74 7.45 11.86
C ARG A 96 -2.73 6.23 12.74
N TYR A 97 -1.71 5.41 12.60
CA TYR A 97 -1.43 4.34 13.54
C TYR A 97 -0.32 4.82 14.48
N ASN A 98 -0.70 5.19 15.70
CA ASN A 98 0.21 5.85 16.65
C ASN A 98 1.19 4.89 17.36
N LYS A 99 1.43 3.72 16.80
CA LYS A 99 2.40 2.74 17.34
C LYS A 99 3.54 2.52 16.36
N VAL A 100 4.74 2.54 16.86
CA VAL A 100 5.99 2.30 16.11
C VAL A 100 6.11 0.80 15.84
N SER A 101 5.46 0.28 14.83
CA SER A 101 5.54 -1.16 14.52
C SER A 101 5.24 -1.52 13.08
N GLY A 102 5.15 -0.52 12.19
CA GLY A 102 4.80 -0.77 10.79
C GLY A 102 3.40 -1.34 10.56
N ARG A 103 2.57 -1.46 11.59
CA ARG A 103 1.22 -1.98 11.43
C ARG A 103 0.32 -0.88 10.87
N LEU A 104 -0.03 -1.02 9.63
CA LEU A 104 -0.96 -0.15 8.92
C LEU A 104 -2.33 -0.83 8.85
N ASP A 105 -3.38 -0.07 9.09
CA ASP A 105 -4.76 -0.54 8.96
C ASP A 105 -5.28 -0.06 7.59
N LEU A 106 -5.27 -0.96 6.63
CA LEU A 106 -5.66 -0.70 5.25
C LEU A 106 -7.16 -0.93 5.08
N GLU A 107 -7.86 0.06 4.56
CA GLU A 107 -9.28 -0.08 4.24
C GLU A 107 -9.47 -1.02 3.05
N GLU A 108 -10.17 -2.13 3.28
CA GLU A 108 -10.46 -3.13 2.25
C GLU A 108 -11.53 -2.64 1.28
N GLY A 109 -11.47 -3.12 0.06
CA GLY A 109 -12.52 -2.94 -0.93
C GLY A 109 -12.01 -2.79 -2.36
N SER A 110 -12.94 -2.89 -3.29
CA SER A 110 -12.68 -2.72 -4.72
C SER A 110 -12.25 -1.30 -5.09
N LEU A 111 -11.94 -1.07 -6.37
CA LEU A 111 -11.65 0.27 -6.89
C LEU A 111 -12.80 1.27 -6.73
N LEU A 112 -14.03 0.79 -6.49
CA LEU A 112 -15.18 1.65 -6.23
C LEU A 112 -15.14 2.34 -4.86
N LYS A 113 -14.35 1.82 -3.91
CA LYS A 113 -14.18 2.44 -2.59
C LYS A 113 -13.34 3.71 -2.66
N PRO A 114 -13.52 4.63 -1.72
CA PRO A 114 -12.73 5.85 -1.66
C PRO A 114 -11.23 5.58 -1.65
N VAL A 115 -10.47 6.48 -2.24
CA VAL A 115 -9.02 6.58 -2.09
C VAL A 115 -8.67 7.81 -1.26
N TYR A 116 -7.52 7.77 -0.63
CA TYR A 116 -7.04 8.85 0.23
C TYR A 116 -5.83 9.51 -0.44
N GLY A 117 -5.78 10.82 -0.37
CA GLY A 117 -4.69 11.61 -0.93
C GLY A 117 -4.50 12.92 -0.16
N PRO A 118 -3.41 13.65 -0.37
CA PRO A 118 -3.14 14.88 0.38
C PRO A 118 -4.17 15.99 0.10
N LEU A 119 -4.72 16.03 -1.11
CA LEU A 119 -5.64 17.09 -1.55
C LEU A 119 -7.13 16.71 -1.45
N GLY A 120 -7.43 15.44 -1.25
CA GLY A 120 -8.80 14.97 -1.17
C GLY A 120 -9.63 15.28 -2.43
N ASN A 121 -10.90 15.62 -2.24
CA ASN A 121 -11.83 15.91 -3.34
C ASN A 121 -11.48 17.16 -4.15
N ALA A 122 -10.77 18.12 -3.57
CA ALA A 122 -10.47 19.38 -4.26
C ALA A 122 -9.73 19.18 -5.58
N GLU A 123 -8.77 18.24 -5.63
CA GLU A 123 -8.08 17.93 -6.87
C GLU A 123 -8.99 17.21 -7.89
N MET A 124 -9.84 16.30 -7.42
CA MET A 124 -10.82 15.65 -8.28
C MET A 124 -11.81 16.67 -8.86
N GLU A 125 -12.32 17.58 -8.04
CA GLU A 125 -13.20 18.67 -8.48
C GLU A 125 -12.50 19.57 -9.50
N ARG A 126 -11.24 19.93 -9.26
CA ARG A 126 -10.43 20.71 -10.21
C ARG A 126 -10.32 20.01 -11.57
N VAL A 127 -10.09 18.71 -11.56
CA VAL A 127 -9.97 17.91 -12.79
C VAL A 127 -11.32 17.81 -13.51
N LEU A 128 -12.41 17.55 -12.78
CA LEU A 128 -13.76 17.48 -13.34
C LEU A 128 -14.24 18.82 -13.91
N ASN A 129 -13.90 19.94 -13.27
CA ASN A 129 -14.24 21.28 -13.77
C ASN A 129 -13.42 21.69 -15.02
N ASN A 130 -12.34 20.98 -15.30
CA ASN A 130 -11.50 21.18 -16.48
C ASN A 130 -11.44 19.91 -17.35
N LYS A 131 -12.56 19.22 -17.49
CA LYS A 131 -12.67 17.91 -18.13
C LYS A 131 -12.07 17.84 -19.53
N ASP A 132 -12.24 18.89 -20.34
CA ASP A 132 -11.73 18.96 -21.72
C ASP A 132 -10.20 18.95 -21.73
N LYS A 133 -9.57 19.65 -20.78
CA LYS A 133 -8.12 19.71 -20.62
C LYS A 133 -7.54 18.35 -20.18
N TYR A 134 -8.24 17.66 -19.29
CA TYR A 134 -7.77 16.39 -18.70
C TYR A 134 -8.35 15.15 -19.38
N ARG A 135 -9.24 15.33 -20.37
CA ARG A 135 -9.92 14.23 -21.07
C ARG A 135 -10.58 13.24 -20.12
N VAL A 136 -11.31 13.75 -19.14
CA VAL A 136 -11.96 12.94 -18.12
C VAL A 136 -13.34 12.53 -18.57
N VAL A 137 -13.66 11.25 -18.46
CA VAL A 137 -15.00 10.73 -18.65
C VAL A 137 -15.89 11.16 -17.48
N THR A 138 -17.00 11.84 -17.77
CA THR A 138 -17.90 12.40 -16.77
C THR A 138 -19.32 11.82 -16.80
N GLU A 139 -19.63 10.99 -17.81
CA GLU A 139 -20.96 10.40 -17.94
C GLU A 139 -21.19 9.31 -16.90
N GLU A 140 -22.37 9.30 -16.30
CA GLU A 140 -22.80 8.22 -15.43
C GLU A 140 -22.90 6.91 -16.24
N GLY A 141 -22.37 5.83 -15.72
CA GLY A 141 -22.37 4.54 -16.39
C GLY A 141 -21.08 4.21 -17.15
N GLU A 142 -20.25 5.18 -17.45
CA GLU A 142 -18.92 4.91 -17.99
C GLU A 142 -17.99 4.31 -16.92
N ALA A 143 -17.24 3.28 -17.29
CA ALA A 143 -16.41 2.52 -16.36
C ALA A 143 -15.42 3.40 -15.57
N GLY A 144 -14.85 4.43 -16.22
CA GLY A 144 -13.92 5.36 -15.59
C GLY A 144 -14.57 6.24 -14.53
N ARG A 145 -15.86 6.54 -14.64
CA ARG A 145 -16.60 7.39 -13.70
C ARG A 145 -16.88 6.70 -12.36
N GLN A 146 -17.00 5.40 -12.36
CA GLN A 146 -17.29 4.62 -11.15
C GLN A 146 -16.03 4.35 -10.33
N ILE A 147 -14.84 4.43 -10.93
CA ILE A 147 -13.58 4.24 -10.23
C ILE A 147 -13.32 5.47 -9.35
N HIS A 148 -12.99 5.24 -8.08
CA HIS A 148 -12.81 6.28 -7.08
C HIS A 148 -14.04 7.20 -6.92
N ILE A 149 -15.16 6.64 -6.46
CA ILE A 149 -16.39 7.38 -6.16
C ILE A 149 -16.11 8.66 -5.36
N SER A 150 -15.09 8.62 -4.50
CA SER A 150 -14.57 9.81 -3.82
C SER A 150 -13.07 9.71 -3.58
N SER A 151 -12.41 10.86 -3.67
CA SER A 151 -11.06 11.06 -3.15
C SER A 151 -11.16 11.86 -1.86
N LYS A 152 -10.64 11.31 -0.76
CA LYS A 152 -10.71 11.93 0.57
C LYS A 152 -9.35 12.50 0.97
N GLY A 153 -9.36 13.64 1.64
CA GLY A 153 -8.14 14.27 2.16
C GLY A 153 -7.57 13.49 3.34
N PHE A 154 -6.28 13.22 3.29
CA PHE A 154 -5.52 12.67 4.40
C PHE A 154 -4.12 13.30 4.43
N ASN A 155 -4.01 14.46 5.06
CA ASN A 155 -2.80 15.29 5.07
C ASN A 155 -1.56 14.57 5.63
N HIS A 156 -1.76 13.51 6.42
CA HIS A 156 -0.65 12.72 6.95
C HIS A 156 0.20 12.07 5.84
N LEU A 157 -0.38 11.77 4.67
CA LEU A 157 0.35 11.26 3.52
C LEU A 157 1.48 12.20 3.05
N SER A 158 1.37 13.50 3.31
CA SER A 158 2.40 14.50 2.96
C SER A 158 3.45 14.69 4.06
N SER A 159 3.37 13.97 5.17
CA SER A 159 4.31 14.10 6.29
C SER A 159 5.35 13.00 6.29
N SER A 160 6.59 13.33 6.68
CA SER A 160 7.65 12.33 6.84
C SER A 160 7.29 11.25 7.87
N SER A 161 6.44 11.58 8.85
CA SER A 161 5.96 10.62 9.84
C SER A 161 5.09 9.50 9.25
N PHE A 162 4.49 9.70 8.08
CA PHE A 162 3.84 8.63 7.35
C PHE A 162 4.87 7.58 6.89
N CYS A 163 5.96 8.01 6.28
CA CYS A 163 7.07 7.15 5.86
C CYS A 163 7.74 6.49 7.08
N GLY A 164 7.86 7.21 8.19
CA GLY A 164 8.39 6.75 9.47
C GLY A 164 7.64 5.56 10.06
N SER A 165 6.42 5.28 9.64
CA SER A 165 5.69 4.07 10.04
C SER A 165 6.45 2.77 9.70
N CYS A 166 7.25 2.78 8.65
CA CYS A 166 8.12 1.68 8.22
C CYS A 166 9.60 2.02 8.29
N HIS A 167 9.98 3.29 8.06
CA HIS A 167 11.36 3.75 7.98
C HIS A 167 11.93 4.30 9.30
N ASP A 168 11.25 4.13 10.42
CA ASP A 168 11.73 4.55 11.75
C ASP A 168 11.34 3.49 12.79
N GLY A 169 11.74 2.25 12.55
CA GLY A 169 11.50 1.15 13.46
C GLY A 169 12.61 1.01 14.49
N THR A 170 12.27 0.95 15.79
CA THR A 170 13.24 0.64 16.84
C THR A 170 12.97 -0.77 17.37
N LEU A 171 13.97 -1.63 17.35
CA LEU A 171 13.91 -2.96 17.93
C LEU A 171 14.00 -2.91 19.47
N PHE A 172 13.58 -3.98 20.13
CA PHE A 172 13.58 -4.08 21.60
C PHE A 172 14.97 -3.86 22.24
N ASN A 173 16.05 -4.12 21.50
CA ASN A 173 17.43 -3.88 21.93
C ASN A 173 17.90 -2.45 21.71
N GLY A 174 17.03 -1.54 21.29
CA GLY A 174 17.36 -0.14 21.00
C GLY A 174 17.97 0.10 19.62
N PHE A 175 18.17 -0.94 18.81
CA PHE A 175 18.67 -0.77 17.44
C PHE A 175 17.58 -0.13 16.58
N ARG A 176 17.91 0.97 15.90
CA ARG A 176 17.03 1.70 15.01
C ARG A 176 17.21 1.19 13.58
N LEU A 177 16.10 0.86 12.95
CA LEU A 177 16.03 0.55 11.53
C LEU A 177 15.68 1.85 10.80
N GLU A 178 16.58 2.36 9.99
CA GLU A 178 16.38 3.54 9.14
C GLU A 178 16.04 3.15 7.72
#